data_ea35d9ce8e4c162e595540104f2a762a
#
_entry.id   ea35d9ce8e4c162e595540104f2a762a
#
_cell.length_a   1.000
_cell.length_b   1.000
_cell.length_c   1.000
_cell.angle_alpha   90.00
_cell.angle_beta   90.00
_cell.angle_gamma   90.00
#
_symmetry.space_group_name_H-M   'P 1'
#
loop_
_entity.id
_entity.type
_entity.pdbx_description
1 polymer ?
#
loop_
_entity_poly.entity_id
_entity_poly.type
_entity_poly.pdbx_seq_one_letter_code
_entity_poly.pdbx_strand_id
1 'polypeptide(L)'
;RQMCIRDRYWLNDRIGPERAKNAYAYKKLLEKSGVIAFGTDFPVEDISPIMTFYSAVARKDLSGYPEGGFQIENALGRIDAILAMTISGAYANFEEKEKGSIEIGKFADFIILDNDLIESDENRIPYTNIVATFLNGELVFNRRFN
;
A
#
# COMPACT_ATOMS: atom_id res chain seq x y z
N ARG A 1 3.46 3.01 3.61
CA ARG A 1 3.24 4.18 4.45
C ARG A 1 3.42 5.44 3.61
N GLN A 2 2.36 6.26 3.47
CA GLN A 2 2.40 7.49 2.65
C GLN A 2 3.42 8.52 3.18
N MET A 3 3.76 8.46 4.45
CA MET A 3 4.74 9.34 5.10
C MET A 3 6.05 9.48 4.32
N CYS A 4 6.51 8.43 3.65
CA CYS A 4 7.76 8.51 2.87
C CYS A 4 7.69 9.55 1.75
N ILE A 5 6.51 9.78 1.15
CA ILE A 5 6.32 10.77 0.09
C ILE A 5 6.25 12.18 0.67
N ARG A 6 5.59 12.36 1.80
CA ARG A 6 5.51 13.65 2.49
C ARG A 6 6.85 14.04 3.12
N ASP A 7 7.48 13.09 3.82
CA ASP A 7 8.69 13.35 4.59
C ASP A 7 9.91 13.71 3.72
N ARG A 8 9.89 13.38 2.41
CA ARG A 8 10.97 13.73 1.48
C ARG A 8 11.31 15.23 1.48
N TYR A 9 10.31 16.10 1.76
CA TYR A 9 10.50 17.56 1.72
C TYR A 9 11.50 18.07 2.75
N TRP A 10 11.64 17.36 3.87
CA TRP A 10 12.57 17.75 4.95
C TRP A 10 13.56 16.65 5.37
N LEU A 11 13.49 15.49 4.71
CA LEU A 11 14.34 14.35 5.08
C LEU A 11 15.83 14.71 5.02
N ASN A 12 16.26 15.31 3.90
CA ASN A 12 17.67 15.71 3.70
C ASN A 12 18.11 16.76 4.73
N ASP A 13 17.23 17.69 5.09
CA ASP A 13 17.52 18.74 6.07
C ASP A 13 17.66 18.18 7.49
N ARG A 14 16.92 17.09 7.78
CA ARG A 14 16.89 16.48 9.11
C ARG A 14 18.02 15.51 9.36
N ILE A 15 18.35 14.67 8.39
CA ILE A 15 19.32 13.59 8.58
C ILE A 15 20.51 13.63 7.61
N GLY A 16 20.53 14.57 6.69
CA GLY A 16 21.54 14.73 5.66
C GLY A 16 21.41 13.74 4.51
N PRO A 17 21.95 14.08 3.31
CA PRO A 17 21.74 13.32 2.08
C PRO A 17 22.27 11.87 2.15
N GLU A 18 23.38 11.65 2.84
CA GLU A 18 23.96 10.30 2.92
C GLU A 18 23.09 9.33 3.72
N ARG A 19 22.51 9.76 4.84
CA ARG A 19 21.58 8.93 5.62
C ARG A 19 20.22 8.79 4.94
N ALA A 20 19.79 9.84 4.25
CA ALA A 20 18.53 9.84 3.51
C ALA A 20 18.46 8.76 2.42
N LYS A 21 19.60 8.36 1.82
CA LYS A 21 19.67 7.28 0.82
C LYS A 21 19.16 5.92 1.34
N ASN A 22 19.21 5.70 2.63
CA ASN A 22 18.75 4.45 3.26
C ASN A 22 17.41 4.60 4.00
N ALA A 23 16.83 5.80 4.00
CA ALA A 23 15.51 6.02 4.58
C ALA A 23 14.42 5.50 3.63
N TYR A 24 13.37 4.89 4.19
CA TYR A 24 12.22 4.37 3.42
C TYR A 24 12.60 3.36 2.33
N ALA A 25 13.66 2.60 2.55
CA ALA A 25 14.17 1.59 1.62
C ALA A 25 13.35 0.28 1.71
N TYR A 26 12.04 0.35 1.46
CA TYR A 26 11.10 -0.76 1.68
C TYR A 26 11.39 -1.98 0.83
N LYS A 27 11.82 -1.81 -0.42
CA LYS A 27 12.22 -2.93 -1.28
C LYS A 27 13.41 -3.68 -0.71
N LYS A 28 14.45 -2.96 -0.26
CA LYS A 28 15.61 -3.57 0.39
C LYS A 28 15.22 -4.29 1.67
N LEU A 29 14.26 -3.73 2.44
CA LEU A 29 13.75 -4.36 3.65
C LEU A 29 13.02 -5.66 3.30
N LEU A 30 12.11 -5.64 2.32
CA LEU A 30 11.41 -6.83 1.85
C LEU A 30 12.38 -7.93 1.37
N GLU A 31 13.38 -7.57 0.56
CA GLU A 31 14.42 -8.49 0.07
C GLU A 31 15.22 -9.16 1.20
N LYS A 32 15.40 -8.48 2.33
CA LYS A 32 16.16 -9.00 3.48
C LYS A 32 15.30 -9.76 4.48
N SER A 33 14.09 -9.30 4.75
CA SER A 33 13.19 -9.90 5.75
C SER A 33 12.26 -10.96 5.17
N GLY A 34 12.06 -10.96 3.84
CA GLY A 34 11.09 -11.83 3.15
C GLY A 34 9.64 -11.40 3.33
N VAL A 35 9.34 -10.51 4.27
CA VAL A 35 7.99 -10.02 4.54
C VAL A 35 8.02 -8.56 5.00
N ILE A 36 7.04 -7.78 4.56
CA ILE A 36 6.79 -6.43 5.05
C ILE A 36 5.28 -6.19 5.11
N ALA A 37 4.79 -5.67 6.23
CA ALA A 37 3.38 -5.32 6.39
C ALA A 37 3.19 -3.81 6.26
N PHE A 38 2.16 -3.39 5.52
CA PHE A 38 1.80 -2.00 5.30
C PHE A 38 0.50 -1.63 6.01
N GLY A 39 0.43 -0.36 6.43
CA GLY A 39 -0.77 0.29 6.94
C GLY A 39 -0.80 1.75 6.54
N THR A 40 -1.96 2.39 6.66
CA THR A 40 -2.16 3.81 6.34
C THR A 40 -1.53 4.75 7.36
N ASP A 41 -1.33 4.29 8.60
CA ASP A 41 -0.90 5.11 9.74
C ASP A 41 -1.95 6.19 10.11
N PHE A 42 -3.23 5.93 9.78
CA PHE A 42 -4.32 6.83 10.18
C PHE A 42 -4.34 7.02 11.72
N PRO A 43 -4.56 8.24 12.23
CA PRO A 43 -4.94 9.48 11.54
C PRO A 43 -3.78 10.39 11.13
N VAL A 44 -2.54 9.93 11.20
CA VAL A 44 -1.36 10.72 10.79
C VAL A 44 -1.37 10.97 9.27
N GLU A 45 -1.82 9.98 8.52
CA GLU A 45 -2.06 10.05 7.09
C GLU A 45 -3.53 9.78 6.75
N ASP A 46 -3.89 9.92 5.47
CA ASP A 46 -5.23 9.58 4.99
C ASP A 46 -5.54 8.10 5.21
N ILE A 47 -6.80 7.79 5.51
CA ILE A 47 -7.26 6.42 5.75
C ILE A 47 -7.23 5.54 4.49
N SER A 48 -7.11 6.13 3.30
CA SER A 48 -7.21 5.41 2.02
C SER A 48 -6.10 4.37 1.81
N PRO A 49 -6.42 3.08 1.76
CA PRO A 49 -5.44 2.03 1.44
C PRO A 49 -4.95 2.13 -0.02
N ILE A 50 -5.76 2.68 -0.93
CA ILE A 50 -5.39 2.91 -2.34
C ILE A 50 -4.22 3.90 -2.43
N MET A 51 -4.23 4.93 -1.59
CA MET A 51 -3.13 5.89 -1.52
C MET A 51 -1.85 5.28 -0.96
N THR A 52 -1.97 4.37 0.01
CA THR A 52 -0.83 3.59 0.53
C THR A 52 -0.23 2.72 -0.58
N PHE A 53 -1.07 2.02 -1.34
CA PHE A 53 -0.63 1.24 -2.50
C PHE A 53 0.09 2.10 -3.53
N TYR A 54 -0.53 3.23 -3.95
CA TYR A 54 0.07 4.15 -4.92
C TYR A 54 1.44 4.65 -4.46
N SER A 55 1.55 5.06 -3.20
CA SER A 55 2.81 5.54 -2.63
C SER A 55 3.91 4.46 -2.61
N ALA A 56 3.52 3.20 -2.42
CA ALA A 56 4.47 2.08 -2.41
C ALA A 56 5.04 1.78 -3.80
N VAL A 57 4.22 1.89 -4.86
CA VAL A 57 4.59 1.52 -6.23
C VAL A 57 5.09 2.69 -7.06
N ALA A 58 4.46 3.87 -6.97
CA ALA A 58 4.81 5.05 -7.77
C ALA A 58 5.86 5.95 -7.11
N ARG A 59 5.89 5.98 -5.77
CA ARG A 59 6.79 6.85 -4.99
C ARG A 59 6.65 8.34 -5.34
N LYS A 60 5.43 8.75 -5.71
CA LYS A 60 5.05 10.11 -6.11
C LYS A 60 3.87 10.61 -5.28
N ASP A 61 3.70 11.91 -5.21
CA ASP A 61 2.44 12.51 -4.73
C ASP A 61 1.37 12.57 -5.84
N LEU A 62 0.19 13.07 -5.51
CA LEU A 62 -0.94 13.16 -6.45
C LEU A 62 -0.71 14.14 -7.60
N SER A 63 0.29 15.03 -7.51
CA SER A 63 0.71 15.90 -8.61
C SER A 63 1.69 15.22 -9.57
N GLY A 64 2.12 13.98 -9.25
CA GLY A 64 3.14 13.23 -9.98
C GLY A 64 4.58 13.60 -9.61
N TYR A 65 4.76 14.40 -8.56
CA TYR A 65 6.09 14.83 -8.11
C TYR A 65 6.67 13.89 -7.04
N PRO A 66 7.99 13.62 -7.03
CA PRO A 66 8.98 14.04 -8.03
C PRO A 66 8.83 13.24 -9.32
N GLU A 67 9.20 13.85 -10.44
CA GLU A 67 9.30 13.14 -11.72
C GLU A 67 10.22 11.93 -11.57
N GLY A 68 9.76 10.76 -12.06
CA GLY A 68 10.46 9.50 -11.89
C GLY A 68 10.28 8.82 -10.52
N GLY A 69 9.69 9.48 -9.52
CA GLY A 69 9.47 8.92 -8.18
C GLY A 69 10.63 9.14 -7.19
N PHE A 70 10.28 9.32 -5.91
CA PHE A 70 11.26 9.48 -4.83
C PHE A 70 11.98 8.17 -4.53
N GLN A 71 13.31 8.09 -4.75
CA GLN A 71 14.09 6.85 -4.58
C GLN A 71 13.38 5.66 -5.25
N ILE A 72 13.10 5.76 -6.54
CA ILE A 72 12.29 4.78 -7.28
C ILE A 72 12.86 3.37 -7.22
N GLU A 73 14.16 3.22 -7.01
CA GLU A 73 14.82 1.94 -6.80
C GLU A 73 14.30 1.19 -5.56
N ASN A 74 13.66 1.88 -4.64
CA ASN A 74 13.03 1.33 -3.44
C ASN A 74 11.51 1.16 -3.59
N ALA A 75 10.95 1.39 -4.78
CA ALA A 75 9.54 1.08 -5.06
C ALA A 75 9.29 -0.44 -4.99
N LEU A 76 8.12 -0.81 -4.53
CA LEU A 76 7.66 -2.20 -4.57
C LEU A 76 7.03 -2.53 -5.91
N GLY A 77 7.13 -3.79 -6.33
CA GLY A 77 6.27 -4.34 -7.37
C GLY A 77 4.80 -4.30 -6.92
N ARG A 78 3.86 -4.21 -7.87
CA ARG A 78 2.43 -4.14 -7.55
C ARG A 78 1.91 -5.36 -6.79
N ILE A 79 2.39 -6.55 -7.15
CA ILE A 79 2.07 -7.79 -6.42
C ILE A 79 2.60 -7.72 -4.99
N ASP A 80 3.87 -7.32 -4.80
CA ASP A 80 4.47 -7.21 -3.48
C ASP A 80 3.73 -6.18 -2.61
N ALA A 81 3.29 -5.07 -3.19
CA ALA A 81 2.52 -4.05 -2.49
C ALA A 81 1.15 -4.59 -2.04
N ILE A 82 0.44 -5.37 -2.88
CA ILE A 82 -0.81 -6.03 -2.49
C ILE A 82 -0.55 -7.04 -1.37
N LEU A 83 0.45 -7.89 -1.50
CA LEU A 83 0.81 -8.85 -0.45
C LEU A 83 1.16 -8.15 0.87
N ALA A 84 1.89 -7.04 0.80
CA ALA A 84 2.24 -6.23 1.98
C ALA A 84 1.01 -5.65 2.70
N MET A 85 -0.07 -5.35 1.97
CA MET A 85 -1.32 -4.80 2.50
C MET A 85 -2.33 -5.85 2.94
N THR A 86 -2.12 -7.11 2.60
CA THR A 86 -3.07 -8.20 2.84
C THR A 86 -2.45 -9.31 3.70
N ILE A 87 -1.91 -10.34 3.06
CA ILE A 87 -1.40 -11.54 3.78
C ILE A 87 -0.24 -11.21 4.72
N SER A 88 0.63 -10.26 4.38
CA SER A 88 1.73 -9.87 5.27
C SER A 88 1.23 -9.17 6.53
N GLY A 89 0.13 -8.41 6.45
CA GLY A 89 -0.54 -7.84 7.61
C GLY A 89 -1.12 -8.93 8.53
N ALA A 90 -1.79 -9.92 7.95
CA ALA A 90 -2.30 -11.07 8.69
C ALA A 90 -1.15 -11.87 9.34
N TYR A 91 -0.06 -12.10 8.61
CA TYR A 91 1.14 -12.75 9.14
C TYR A 91 1.74 -11.99 10.32
N ALA A 92 1.87 -10.66 10.23
CA ALA A 92 2.39 -9.83 11.31
C ALA A 92 1.52 -9.88 12.58
N ASN A 93 0.25 -10.24 12.44
CA ASN A 93 -0.71 -10.41 13.54
C ASN A 93 -0.96 -11.89 13.93
N PHE A 94 -0.21 -12.84 13.33
CA PHE A 94 -0.36 -14.29 13.54
C PHE A 94 -1.73 -14.85 13.12
N GLU A 95 -2.37 -14.25 12.12
CA GLU A 95 -3.71 -14.60 11.61
C GLU A 95 -3.68 -15.06 10.14
N GLU A 96 -2.51 -15.35 9.56
CA GLU A 96 -2.35 -15.73 8.16
C GLU A 96 -3.07 -17.03 7.76
N LYS A 97 -3.44 -17.85 8.75
CA LYS A 97 -4.24 -19.07 8.54
C LYS A 97 -5.74 -18.78 8.45
N GLU A 98 -6.18 -17.62 8.92
CA GLU A 98 -7.60 -17.25 9.03
C GLU A 98 -8.01 -16.19 8.01
N LYS A 99 -7.10 -15.30 7.61
CA LYS A 99 -7.38 -14.17 6.71
C LYS A 99 -6.15 -13.72 5.91
N GLY A 100 -6.30 -12.68 5.10
CA GLY A 100 -5.23 -12.04 4.32
C GLY A 100 -5.06 -12.61 2.92
N SER A 101 -5.76 -13.67 2.56
CA SER A 101 -5.82 -14.24 1.21
C SER A 101 -7.18 -14.89 0.97
N ILE A 102 -7.57 -14.99 -0.31
CA ILE A 102 -8.82 -15.65 -0.71
C ILE A 102 -8.53 -17.13 -0.93
N GLU A 103 -8.70 -17.92 0.12
CA GLU A 103 -8.44 -19.36 0.15
C GLU A 103 -9.56 -20.09 0.87
N ILE A 104 -9.80 -21.37 0.51
CA ILE A 104 -10.79 -22.23 1.19
C ILE A 104 -10.41 -22.39 2.65
N GLY A 105 -11.35 -22.11 3.54
CA GLY A 105 -11.18 -22.23 5.00
C GLY A 105 -10.79 -20.93 5.69
N LYS A 106 -10.51 -19.86 4.96
CA LYS A 106 -10.29 -18.51 5.51
C LYS A 106 -11.57 -17.68 5.52
N PHE A 107 -11.58 -16.61 6.32
CA PHE A 107 -12.65 -15.63 6.28
C PHE A 107 -12.77 -15.02 4.89
N ALA A 108 -14.01 -14.86 4.42
CA ALA A 108 -14.32 -14.22 3.15
C ALA A 108 -14.30 -12.68 3.30
N ASP A 109 -13.11 -12.15 3.64
CA ASP A 109 -12.84 -10.73 3.78
C ASP A 109 -12.18 -10.23 2.49
N PHE A 110 -12.92 -9.48 1.68
CA PHE A 110 -12.41 -8.96 0.42
C PHE A 110 -13.13 -7.69 -0.03
N ILE A 111 -12.50 -6.96 -0.94
CA ILE A 111 -13.06 -5.78 -1.59
C ILE A 111 -13.19 -5.99 -3.09
N ILE A 112 -14.14 -5.30 -3.70
CA ILE A 112 -14.27 -5.17 -5.15
C ILE A 112 -13.89 -3.74 -5.53
N LEU A 113 -12.97 -3.62 -6.48
CA LEU A 113 -12.49 -2.34 -7.01
C LEU A 113 -13.06 -2.10 -8.41
N ASP A 114 -13.19 -0.83 -8.82
CA ASP A 114 -13.60 -0.44 -10.18
C ASP A 114 -12.42 -0.36 -11.15
N ASN A 115 -11.21 -0.63 -10.70
CA ASN A 115 -9.99 -0.59 -11.49
C ASN A 115 -9.04 -1.72 -11.09
N ASP A 116 -8.30 -2.25 -12.06
CA ASP A 116 -7.27 -3.26 -11.82
C ASP A 116 -5.98 -2.59 -11.35
N LEU A 117 -5.58 -2.82 -10.11
CA LEU A 117 -4.36 -2.26 -9.54
C LEU A 117 -3.07 -2.86 -10.13
N ILE A 118 -3.16 -4.05 -10.74
CA ILE A 118 -2.00 -4.76 -11.30
C ILE A 118 -1.70 -4.26 -12.71
N GLU A 119 -2.73 -4.14 -13.57
CA GLU A 119 -2.53 -3.89 -15.00
C GLU A 119 -2.82 -2.45 -15.42
N SER A 120 -3.55 -1.69 -14.60
CA SER A 120 -3.94 -0.31 -14.98
C SER A 120 -2.75 0.64 -15.07
N ASP A 121 -2.94 1.73 -15.82
CA ASP A 121 -2.01 2.86 -15.84
C ASP A 121 -1.76 3.40 -14.41
N GLU A 122 -0.50 3.70 -14.08
CA GLU A 122 -0.08 4.20 -12.76
C GLU A 122 -0.89 5.44 -12.34
N ASN A 123 -1.18 6.34 -13.30
CA ASN A 123 -1.91 7.58 -13.03
C ASN A 123 -3.39 7.34 -12.70
N ARG A 124 -3.95 6.16 -12.99
CA ARG A 124 -5.32 5.79 -12.65
C ARG A 124 -5.46 5.20 -11.25
N ILE A 125 -4.38 4.70 -10.68
CA ILE A 125 -4.39 4.05 -9.35
C ILE A 125 -5.00 4.94 -8.27
N PRO A 126 -4.63 6.24 -8.11
CA PRO A 126 -5.18 7.09 -7.07
C PRO A 126 -6.69 7.31 -7.14
N TYR A 127 -7.28 7.11 -8.33
CA TYR A 127 -8.70 7.32 -8.60
C TYR A 127 -9.52 6.02 -8.54
N THR A 128 -8.89 4.92 -8.12
CA THR A 128 -9.57 3.63 -7.91
C THR A 128 -10.56 3.72 -6.76
N ASN A 129 -11.78 3.27 -6.99
CA ASN A 129 -12.82 3.28 -5.99
C ASN A 129 -13.12 1.86 -5.48
N ILE A 130 -13.44 1.77 -4.19
CA ILE A 130 -14.02 0.57 -3.61
C ILE A 130 -15.49 0.52 -4.01
N VAL A 131 -15.88 -0.51 -4.73
CA VAL A 131 -17.28 -0.75 -5.18
C VAL A 131 -18.06 -1.48 -4.11
N ALA A 132 -17.45 -2.47 -3.48
CA ALA A 132 -18.06 -3.25 -2.40
C ALA A 132 -16.99 -3.75 -1.43
N THR A 133 -17.40 -3.95 -0.18
CA THR A 133 -16.60 -4.58 0.87
C THR A 133 -17.39 -5.72 1.49
N PHE A 134 -16.74 -6.87 1.61
CA PHE A 134 -17.27 -8.06 2.27
C PHE A 134 -16.43 -8.35 3.52
N LEU A 135 -17.11 -8.65 4.62
CA LEU A 135 -16.51 -9.08 5.88
C LEU A 135 -17.15 -10.40 6.28
N ASN A 136 -16.37 -11.44 6.41
CA ASN A 136 -16.84 -12.82 6.67
C ASN A 136 -17.97 -13.27 5.72
N GLY A 137 -17.87 -12.85 4.45
CA GLY A 137 -18.87 -13.14 3.42
C GLY A 137 -20.11 -12.24 3.43
N GLU A 138 -20.27 -11.37 4.43
CA GLU A 138 -21.37 -10.41 4.48
C GLU A 138 -21.00 -9.10 3.76
N LEU A 139 -21.90 -8.59 2.93
CA LEU A 139 -21.77 -7.31 2.25
C LEU A 139 -21.95 -6.17 3.25
N VAL A 140 -20.85 -5.51 3.66
CA VAL A 140 -20.86 -4.42 4.66
C VAL A 140 -20.80 -3.02 4.03
N PHE A 141 -20.38 -2.92 2.78
CA PHE A 141 -20.37 -1.66 2.02
C PHE A 141 -20.68 -1.93 0.54
N ASN A 142 -21.52 -1.06 -0.05
CA ASN A 142 -21.79 -1.07 -1.49
C ASN A 142 -22.00 0.37 -1.97
N ARG A 143 -21.11 0.84 -2.86
CA ARG A 143 -21.12 2.21 -3.39
C ARG A 143 -22.42 2.60 -4.12
N ARG A 144 -23.20 1.62 -4.64
CA ARG A 144 -24.44 1.90 -5.35
C ARG A 144 -25.62 2.24 -4.42
N PHE A 145 -25.47 1.97 -3.12
CA PHE A 145 -26.55 2.14 -2.13
C PHE A 145 -26.20 3.14 -1.02
N ASN A 146 -25.04 3.82 -1.12
CA ASN A 146 -24.60 4.85 -0.17
C ASN A 146 -24.42 6.21 -0.85
#